data_44a0b6fbd2c654cfea148cd46187f3c3
#
_entry.id   44a0b6fbd2c654cfea148cd46187f3c3
#
_cell.length_a   1.000
_cell.length_b   1.000
_cell.length_c   1.000
_cell.angle_alpha   90.00
_cell.angle_beta   90.00
_cell.angle_gamma   90.00
#
_symmetry.space_group_name_H-M   'P 1'
#
loop_
_entity.id
_entity.type
_entity.pdbx_description
1 polymer ?
#
loop_
_entity_poly.entity_id
_entity_poly.type
_entity_poly.pdbx_seq_one_letter_code
_entity_poly.pdbx_strand_id
1 'polypeptide(L)'
;MSTETFRAAPGALLPDLSPREEVVLLARTLFREGFDDHLAGHITYRQPDGTLLCNPWYLTWDEFGPEDVIRIDVDGRVLEGDWPAPLGIPLHLELHKARETTVAVHNHPRWATIWADMQRVPPCYDQSSALGGGTVVVVDEYDGPANDPSAAQRAVKAMGDADIALLANHGVFVLAGSIRAAHQRSVAIEQRCRHAWLTEVAGGGRPLPEAARALFGRSNGEGFIGFWEAMARAELRRDPALLARS
;
A
#
# COMPACT_ATOMS: atom_id res chain seq x y z
N MET A 1 23.69 -1.62 -15.86
CA MET A 1 24.11 -0.98 -14.61
C MET A 1 24.15 -2.05 -13.55
N SER A 2 25.26 -2.22 -12.87
CA SER A 2 25.39 -3.24 -11.81
C SER A 2 24.54 -2.83 -10.62
N THR A 3 23.87 -3.78 -10.00
CA THR A 3 23.05 -3.59 -8.77
C THR A 3 23.90 -3.08 -7.59
N GLU A 4 25.22 -3.08 -7.70
CA GLU A 4 26.13 -2.58 -6.67
C GLU A 4 26.08 -1.06 -6.46
N THR A 5 25.59 -0.30 -7.45
CA THR A 5 25.52 1.16 -7.36
C THR A 5 24.42 1.67 -6.41
N PHE A 6 23.52 0.79 -5.95
CA PHE A 6 22.39 1.13 -5.09
C PHE A 6 22.46 0.51 -3.69
N ARG A 7 23.62 0.05 -3.26
CA ARG A 7 23.81 -0.37 -1.87
C ARG A 7 23.59 0.83 -0.95
N ALA A 8 22.88 0.59 0.16
CA ALA A 8 22.73 1.58 1.21
C ALA A 8 24.10 2.16 1.59
N ALA A 9 24.15 3.49 1.79
CA ALA A 9 25.32 4.12 2.36
C ALA A 9 25.67 3.45 3.69
N PRO A 10 26.95 3.41 4.07
CA PRO A 10 27.34 2.91 5.39
C PRO A 10 26.57 3.65 6.48
N GLY A 11 25.91 2.93 7.35
CA GLY A 11 25.07 3.47 8.42
C GLY A 11 23.57 3.19 8.18
N ALA A 12 22.85 3.05 9.24
CA ALA A 12 21.40 2.82 9.19
C ALA A 12 20.69 4.08 8.67
N LEU A 13 19.87 3.93 7.61
CA LEU A 13 19.05 5.02 7.08
C LEU A 13 17.88 5.36 8.01
N LEU A 14 17.48 4.43 8.85
CA LEU A 14 16.49 4.55 9.93
C LEU A 14 17.05 3.87 11.18
N PRO A 15 16.56 4.23 12.39
CA PRO A 15 16.80 3.41 13.57
C PRO A 15 16.17 2.01 13.37
N ASP A 16 16.52 1.08 14.24
CA ASP A 16 15.82 -0.21 14.30
C ASP A 16 14.37 0.06 14.71
N LEU A 17 13.44 -0.38 13.88
CA LEU A 17 12.01 -0.18 14.06
C LEU A 17 11.33 -1.48 14.47
N SER A 18 10.43 -1.40 15.43
CA SER A 18 9.48 -2.47 15.71
C SER A 18 8.44 -2.58 14.58
N PRO A 19 7.79 -3.74 14.39
CA PRO A 19 6.74 -3.89 13.39
C PRO A 19 5.56 -2.90 13.54
N ARG A 20 5.25 -2.46 14.76
CA ARG A 20 4.22 -1.44 15.03
C ARG A 20 4.66 -0.06 14.52
N GLU A 21 5.90 0.32 14.78
CA GLU A 21 6.49 1.57 14.28
C GLU A 21 6.57 1.58 12.74
N GLU A 22 6.86 0.43 12.12
CA GLU A 22 6.82 0.29 10.66
C GLU A 22 5.43 0.54 10.09
N VAL A 23 4.36 -0.01 10.71
CA VAL A 23 2.97 0.23 10.30
C VAL A 23 2.60 1.71 10.41
N VAL A 24 2.94 2.35 11.52
CA VAL A 24 2.67 3.79 11.75
C VAL A 24 3.38 4.65 10.71
N LEU A 25 4.68 4.40 10.50
CA LEU A 25 5.44 5.18 9.51
C LEU A 25 4.95 4.94 8.08
N LEU A 26 4.51 3.71 7.74
CA LEU A 26 3.87 3.44 6.45
C LEU A 26 2.59 4.27 6.30
N ALA A 27 1.70 4.25 7.28
CA ALA A 27 0.46 5.01 7.25
C ALA A 27 0.72 6.51 7.09
N ARG A 28 1.57 7.10 7.93
CA ARG A 28 1.88 8.53 7.92
C ARG A 28 2.55 8.99 6.63
N THR A 29 3.48 8.18 6.09
CA THR A 29 4.12 8.51 4.82
C THR A 29 3.13 8.45 3.65
N LEU A 30 2.26 7.44 3.61
CA LEU A 30 1.22 7.34 2.59
C LEU A 30 0.17 8.45 2.72
N PHE A 31 -0.20 8.86 3.93
CA PHE A 31 -1.07 10.00 4.15
C PHE A 31 -0.51 11.27 3.47
N ARG A 32 0.80 11.51 3.57
CA ARG A 32 1.47 12.65 2.89
C ARG A 32 1.51 12.53 1.37
N GLU A 33 1.33 11.33 0.85
CA GLU A 33 1.30 11.03 -0.60
C GLU A 33 -0.14 10.98 -1.17
N GLY A 34 -1.14 11.38 -0.38
CA GLY A 34 -2.52 11.50 -0.82
C GLY A 34 -3.41 10.28 -0.53
N PHE A 35 -2.98 9.39 0.37
CA PHE A 35 -3.80 8.31 0.93
C PHE A 35 -4.48 8.81 2.21
N ASP A 36 -5.26 9.89 2.07
CA ASP A 36 -5.77 10.70 3.17
C ASP A 36 -7.30 10.74 3.26
N ASP A 37 -7.98 9.70 2.74
CA ASP A 37 -9.44 9.63 2.77
C ASP A 37 -9.97 9.26 4.16
N HIS A 38 -9.90 10.25 5.07
CA HIS A 38 -10.50 10.19 6.41
C HIS A 38 -10.14 8.89 7.17
N LEU A 39 -11.13 8.04 7.45
CA LEU A 39 -10.98 6.76 8.16
C LEU A 39 -11.02 5.54 7.22
N ALA A 40 -11.10 5.74 5.91
CA ALA A 40 -11.37 4.66 4.95
C ALA A 40 -10.15 3.77 4.64
N GLY A 41 -8.96 4.13 5.12
CA GLY A 41 -7.73 3.38 4.84
C GLY A 41 -7.50 2.20 5.78
N HIS A 42 -6.99 1.10 5.21
CA HIS A 42 -6.64 -0.10 5.95
C HIS A 42 -5.22 -0.56 5.60
N ILE A 43 -4.42 -0.88 6.62
CA ILE A 43 -3.11 -1.52 6.48
C ILE A 43 -3.11 -2.78 7.32
N THR A 44 -2.68 -3.90 6.74
CA THR A 44 -2.38 -5.11 7.52
C THR A 44 -0.95 -5.57 7.24
N TYR A 45 -0.25 -5.95 8.30
CA TYR A 45 1.12 -6.45 8.25
C TYR A 45 1.22 -7.79 8.95
N ARG A 46 1.43 -8.88 8.18
CA ARG A 46 1.53 -10.25 8.68
C ARG A 46 2.77 -10.42 9.53
N GLN A 47 2.57 -11.02 10.70
CA GLN A 47 3.63 -11.38 11.62
C GLN A 47 4.07 -12.85 11.42
N PRO A 48 5.27 -13.24 11.90
CA PRO A 48 5.77 -14.61 11.76
C PRO A 48 4.88 -15.68 12.39
N ASP A 49 4.09 -15.34 13.39
CA ASP A 49 3.13 -16.24 14.06
C ASP A 49 1.78 -16.34 13.33
N GLY A 50 1.64 -15.67 12.19
CA GLY A 50 0.43 -15.67 11.37
C GLY A 50 -0.60 -14.62 11.77
N THR A 51 -0.43 -13.90 12.89
CA THR A 51 -1.28 -12.76 13.24
C THR A 51 -1.02 -11.55 12.34
N LEU A 52 -1.87 -10.55 12.39
CA LEU A 52 -1.73 -9.32 11.60
C LEU A 52 -1.68 -8.13 12.54
N LEU A 53 -0.73 -7.23 12.32
CA LEU A 53 -0.82 -5.86 12.81
C LEU A 53 -1.69 -5.03 11.87
N CYS A 54 -2.52 -4.15 12.41
CA CYS A 54 -3.46 -3.36 11.66
C CYS A 54 -3.56 -1.95 12.26
N ASN A 55 -3.79 -0.93 11.39
CA ASN A 55 -4.17 0.38 11.90
C ASN A 55 -5.52 0.31 12.62
N PRO A 56 -5.75 1.16 13.63
CA PRO A 56 -7.02 1.19 14.35
C PRO A 56 -8.12 1.82 13.49
N TRP A 57 -9.39 1.47 13.79
CA TRP A 57 -10.54 2.27 13.37
C TRP A 57 -10.67 3.50 14.28
N TYR A 58 -11.26 4.57 13.78
CA TYR A 58 -11.48 5.88 14.42
C TYR A 58 -10.29 6.85 14.47
N LEU A 59 -9.08 6.43 14.10
CA LEU A 59 -7.94 7.33 14.01
C LEU A 59 -7.50 7.49 12.55
N THR A 60 -7.20 8.71 12.14
CA THR A 60 -6.66 8.98 10.79
C THR A 60 -5.21 8.50 10.70
N TRP A 61 -4.73 8.26 9.48
CA TRP A 61 -3.39 7.71 9.26
C TRP A 61 -2.24 8.61 9.73
N ASP A 62 -2.47 9.90 9.93
CA ASP A 62 -1.48 10.84 10.48
C ASP A 62 -1.63 11.08 12.00
N GLU A 63 -2.66 10.49 12.62
CA GLU A 63 -2.98 10.68 14.04
C GLU A 63 -2.40 9.58 14.92
N PHE A 64 -2.62 8.30 14.56
CA PHE A 64 -2.27 7.19 15.44
C PHE A 64 -0.75 6.97 15.61
N GLY A 65 -0.38 6.43 16.78
CA GLY A 65 0.98 6.06 17.16
C GLY A 65 1.16 4.53 17.24
N PRO A 66 2.39 4.07 17.58
CA PRO A 66 2.68 2.63 17.73
C PRO A 66 1.81 1.95 18.80
N GLU A 67 1.43 2.68 19.85
CA GLU A 67 0.55 2.22 20.93
C GLU A 67 -0.86 1.91 20.45
N ASP A 68 -1.32 2.59 19.39
CA ASP A 68 -2.67 2.45 18.85
C ASP A 68 -2.81 1.29 17.84
N VAL A 69 -1.69 0.79 17.30
CA VAL A 69 -1.70 -0.33 16.35
C VAL A 69 -2.28 -1.55 17.03
N ILE A 70 -3.34 -2.11 16.45
CA ILE A 70 -3.98 -3.32 16.96
C ILE A 70 -3.36 -4.59 16.36
N ARG A 71 -3.50 -5.70 17.09
CA ARG A 71 -3.16 -7.04 16.59
C ARG A 71 -4.42 -7.86 16.45
N ILE A 72 -4.61 -8.47 15.29
CA ILE A 72 -5.78 -9.29 14.98
C ILE A 72 -5.37 -10.70 14.59
N ASP A 73 -6.27 -11.66 14.82
CA ASP A 73 -6.10 -13.02 14.33
C ASP A 73 -6.55 -13.18 12.86
N VAL A 74 -6.43 -14.38 12.34
CA VAL A 74 -6.83 -14.74 10.96
C VAL A 74 -8.35 -14.65 10.70
N ASP A 75 -9.14 -14.51 11.74
CA ASP A 75 -10.60 -14.32 11.69
C ASP A 75 -11.02 -12.88 11.93
N GLY A 76 -10.04 -11.97 12.13
CA GLY A 76 -10.26 -10.54 12.34
C GLY A 76 -10.61 -10.14 13.77
N ARG A 77 -10.46 -11.04 14.75
CA ARG A 77 -10.67 -10.70 16.17
C ARG A 77 -9.48 -9.93 16.68
N VAL A 78 -9.74 -8.85 17.41
CA VAL A 78 -8.69 -8.09 18.08
C VAL A 78 -8.14 -8.91 19.25
N LEU A 79 -6.83 -9.17 19.21
CA LEU A 79 -6.07 -9.88 20.25
C LEU A 79 -5.38 -8.92 21.20
N GLU A 80 -4.90 -7.77 20.68
CA GLU A 80 -4.20 -6.74 21.42
C GLU A 80 -4.60 -5.35 20.90
N GLY A 81 -4.63 -4.37 21.81
CA GLY A 81 -4.99 -2.98 21.54
C GLY A 81 -6.43 -2.65 21.96
N ASP A 82 -6.69 -1.33 22.13
CA ASP A 82 -7.95 -0.83 22.68
C ASP A 82 -8.95 -0.38 21.59
N TRP A 83 -8.53 -0.39 20.33
CA TRP A 83 -9.32 0.08 19.20
C TRP A 83 -9.99 -1.07 18.44
N PRO A 84 -11.16 -0.84 17.83
CA PRO A 84 -11.74 -1.83 16.93
C PRO A 84 -10.97 -1.89 15.60
N ALA A 85 -11.06 -3.04 14.93
CA ALA A 85 -10.53 -3.22 13.59
C ALA A 85 -11.37 -2.46 12.55
N PRO A 86 -10.77 -1.96 11.45
CA PRO A 86 -11.48 -1.32 10.37
C PRO A 86 -12.51 -2.25 9.69
N LEU A 87 -13.56 -1.65 9.11
CA LEU A 87 -14.67 -2.41 8.52
C LEU A 87 -14.27 -3.25 7.28
N GLY A 88 -13.26 -2.81 6.53
CA GLY A 88 -12.79 -3.49 5.31
C GLY A 88 -11.85 -4.68 5.55
N ILE A 89 -11.59 -5.05 6.78
CA ILE A 89 -10.67 -6.15 7.14
C ILE A 89 -11.01 -7.50 6.49
N PRO A 90 -12.27 -7.91 6.26
CA PRO A 90 -12.56 -9.21 5.61
C PRO A 90 -11.82 -9.40 4.27
N LEU A 91 -11.67 -8.37 3.44
CA LEU A 91 -10.92 -8.46 2.19
C LEU A 91 -9.42 -8.72 2.45
N HIS A 92 -8.83 -8.06 3.44
CA HIS A 92 -7.44 -8.29 3.84
C HIS A 92 -7.23 -9.73 4.32
N LEU A 93 -8.14 -10.26 5.16
CA LEU A 93 -8.04 -11.62 5.67
C LEU A 93 -8.09 -12.66 4.54
N GLU A 94 -9.02 -12.50 3.60
CA GLU A 94 -9.12 -13.41 2.45
C GLU A 94 -7.88 -13.34 1.55
N LEU A 95 -7.30 -12.15 1.33
CA LEU A 95 -6.04 -11.99 0.61
C LEU A 95 -4.87 -12.66 1.34
N HIS A 96 -4.75 -12.48 2.65
CA HIS A 96 -3.71 -13.13 3.44
C HIS A 96 -3.88 -14.67 3.51
N LYS A 97 -5.10 -15.19 3.43
CA LYS A 97 -5.36 -16.65 3.32
C LYS A 97 -4.98 -17.19 1.94
N ALA A 98 -5.31 -16.44 0.90
CA ALA A 98 -5.11 -16.90 -0.48
C ALA A 98 -3.66 -16.78 -0.97
N ARG A 99 -2.86 -15.89 -0.38
CA ARG A 99 -1.52 -15.53 -0.86
C ARG A 99 -0.53 -15.34 0.29
N GLU A 100 0.74 -15.64 0.03
CA GLU A 100 1.86 -15.34 0.95
C GLU A 100 2.23 -13.85 0.88
N THR A 101 1.25 -12.98 1.05
CA THR A 101 1.45 -11.55 1.13
C THR A 101 1.83 -11.14 2.55
N THR A 102 2.82 -10.27 2.69
CA THR A 102 3.25 -9.76 3.99
C THR A 102 2.52 -8.48 4.38
N VAL A 103 2.35 -7.55 3.43
CA VAL A 103 1.71 -6.26 3.66
C VAL A 103 0.59 -6.06 2.66
N ALA A 104 -0.57 -5.64 3.13
CA ALA A 104 -1.69 -5.24 2.30
C ALA A 104 -2.15 -3.82 2.69
N VAL A 105 -2.34 -2.97 1.70
CA VAL A 105 -2.76 -1.57 1.84
C VAL A 105 -4.01 -1.34 1.00
N HIS A 106 -5.05 -0.79 1.61
CA HIS A 106 -6.23 -0.29 0.92
C HIS A 106 -6.50 1.16 1.30
N ASN A 107 -6.87 1.97 0.33
CA ASN A 107 -7.32 3.34 0.52
C ASN A 107 -7.98 3.87 -0.76
N HIS A 108 -8.53 5.09 -0.70
CA HIS A 108 -9.17 5.78 -1.83
C HIS A 108 -8.36 7.02 -2.26
N PRO A 109 -7.07 6.87 -2.66
CA PRO A 109 -6.29 8.02 -3.11
C PRO A 109 -6.88 8.56 -4.41
N ARG A 110 -6.84 9.88 -4.57
CA ARG A 110 -7.60 10.61 -5.58
C ARG A 110 -7.47 10.06 -7.00
N TRP A 111 -6.25 9.84 -7.46
CA TRP A 111 -6.02 9.50 -8.87
C TRP A 111 -6.29 8.03 -9.16
N ALA A 112 -5.91 7.13 -8.24
CA ALA A 112 -6.21 5.71 -8.40
C ALA A 112 -7.72 5.45 -8.34
N THR A 113 -8.46 6.17 -7.48
CA THR A 113 -9.92 6.09 -7.42
C THR A 113 -10.57 6.53 -8.73
N ILE A 114 -10.11 7.63 -9.36
CA ILE A 114 -10.61 8.06 -10.67
C ILE A 114 -10.44 6.95 -11.72
N TRP A 115 -9.29 6.25 -11.74
CA TRP A 115 -9.08 5.15 -12.68
C TRP A 115 -9.90 3.91 -12.33
N ALA A 116 -10.14 3.66 -11.04
CA ALA A 116 -11.06 2.63 -10.58
C ALA A 116 -12.51 2.92 -11.03
N ASP A 117 -12.96 4.17 -10.94
CA ASP A 117 -14.28 4.62 -11.43
C ASP A 117 -14.42 4.47 -12.95
N MET A 118 -13.33 4.70 -13.69
CA MET A 118 -13.28 4.47 -15.13
C MET A 118 -13.16 3.00 -15.50
N GLN A 119 -12.93 2.11 -14.53
CA GLN A 119 -12.70 0.67 -14.75
C GLN A 119 -11.61 0.39 -15.81
N ARG A 120 -10.51 1.14 -15.73
CA ARG A 120 -9.41 1.07 -16.70
C ARG A 120 -8.07 0.99 -15.98
N VAL A 121 -7.16 0.17 -16.50
CA VAL A 121 -5.77 0.18 -16.05
C VAL A 121 -5.05 1.38 -16.67
N PRO A 122 -4.45 2.28 -15.87
CA PRO A 122 -3.73 3.45 -16.40
C PRO A 122 -2.50 3.01 -17.23
N PRO A 123 -2.23 3.64 -18.39
CA PRO A 123 -0.97 3.47 -19.07
C PRO A 123 0.21 3.91 -18.19
N CYS A 124 1.39 3.32 -18.39
CA CYS A 124 2.61 3.72 -17.70
C CYS A 124 3.47 4.55 -18.64
N TYR A 125 3.57 5.85 -18.41
CA TYR A 125 4.25 6.78 -19.31
C TYR A 125 5.67 7.13 -18.87
N ASP A 126 6.03 6.93 -17.61
CA ASP A 126 7.30 7.38 -17.05
C ASP A 126 7.94 6.37 -16.12
N GLN A 127 9.24 6.58 -15.86
CA GLN A 127 10.05 5.70 -15.03
C GLN A 127 9.55 5.62 -13.58
N SER A 128 9.16 6.74 -12.98
CA SER A 128 8.71 6.78 -11.58
C SER A 128 7.45 5.95 -11.39
N SER A 129 6.53 6.04 -12.35
CA SER A 129 5.30 5.22 -12.38
C SER A 129 5.59 3.71 -12.52
N ALA A 130 6.73 3.34 -13.12
CA ALA A 130 7.15 1.95 -13.28
C ALA A 130 7.89 1.38 -12.07
N LEU A 131 8.44 2.25 -11.19
CA LEU A 131 9.25 1.82 -10.02
C LEU A 131 8.47 1.02 -8.98
N GLY A 132 7.16 1.16 -8.92
CA GLY A 132 6.31 0.36 -8.03
C GLY A 132 6.30 -1.13 -8.37
N GLY A 133 6.59 -1.47 -9.63
CA GLY A 133 6.47 -2.84 -10.11
C GLY A 133 5.05 -3.38 -9.95
N GLY A 134 4.92 -4.68 -10.09
CA GLY A 134 3.67 -5.38 -9.90
C GLY A 134 2.70 -5.31 -11.08
N THR A 135 1.78 -6.26 -11.09
CA THR A 135 0.70 -6.34 -12.07
C THR A 135 -0.52 -5.60 -11.56
N VAL A 136 -1.11 -4.76 -12.40
CA VAL A 136 -2.33 -3.98 -12.09
C VAL A 136 -3.52 -4.61 -12.81
N VAL A 137 -4.60 -4.83 -12.09
CA VAL A 137 -5.90 -5.27 -12.65
C VAL A 137 -7.02 -4.34 -12.18
N VAL A 138 -8.13 -4.36 -12.91
CA VAL A 138 -9.41 -3.83 -12.44
C VAL A 138 -10.23 -4.99 -11.89
N VAL A 139 -10.80 -4.81 -10.72
CA VAL A 139 -11.71 -5.78 -10.10
C VAL A 139 -13.11 -5.17 -10.08
N ASP A 140 -13.98 -5.69 -10.94
CA ASP A 140 -15.37 -5.26 -11.11
C ASP A 140 -16.31 -6.20 -10.33
N GLU A 141 -16.00 -6.41 -9.07
CA GLU A 141 -16.74 -7.31 -8.17
C GLU A 141 -17.20 -6.56 -6.90
N TYR A 142 -17.45 -5.26 -7.02
CA TYR A 142 -17.91 -4.45 -5.91
C TYR A 142 -19.43 -4.53 -5.76
N ASP A 143 -19.89 -5.44 -4.90
CA ASP A 143 -21.33 -5.67 -4.59
C ASP A 143 -21.79 -4.97 -3.30
N GLY A 144 -21.10 -3.91 -2.86
CA GLY A 144 -21.43 -3.19 -1.62
C GLY A 144 -20.33 -3.14 -0.58
N PRO A 145 -20.63 -2.85 0.69
CA PRO A 145 -19.62 -2.66 1.72
C PRO A 145 -18.74 -3.91 1.90
N ALA A 146 -17.42 -3.69 2.05
CA ALA A 146 -16.39 -4.73 2.10
C ALA A 146 -16.38 -5.59 3.38
N ASN A 147 -17.48 -5.61 4.13
CA ASN A 147 -17.67 -6.41 5.35
C ASN A 147 -18.35 -7.78 5.10
N ASP A 148 -18.70 -8.10 3.82
CA ASP A 148 -19.22 -9.41 3.45
C ASP A 148 -18.07 -10.35 3.04
N PRO A 149 -17.82 -11.45 3.78
CA PRO A 149 -16.77 -12.41 3.43
C PRO A 149 -16.93 -13.03 2.03
N SER A 150 -18.14 -13.18 1.54
CA SER A 150 -18.39 -13.75 0.21
C SER A 150 -18.01 -12.77 -0.90
N ALA A 151 -18.25 -11.46 -0.72
CA ALA A 151 -17.79 -10.41 -1.62
C ALA A 151 -16.25 -10.33 -1.61
N ALA A 152 -15.63 -10.40 -0.42
CA ALA A 152 -14.17 -10.45 -0.29
C ALA A 152 -13.55 -11.62 -1.06
N GLN A 153 -14.12 -12.83 -0.96
CA GLN A 153 -13.63 -14.01 -1.70
C GLN A 153 -13.76 -13.84 -3.22
N ARG A 154 -14.87 -13.25 -3.71
CA ARG A 154 -15.03 -12.95 -5.15
C ARG A 154 -13.98 -11.95 -5.62
N ALA A 155 -13.74 -10.88 -4.88
CA ALA A 155 -12.74 -9.87 -5.19
C ALA A 155 -11.32 -10.48 -5.23
N VAL A 156 -10.95 -11.31 -4.26
CA VAL A 156 -9.66 -12.03 -4.24
C VAL A 156 -9.52 -12.94 -5.47
N LYS A 157 -10.56 -13.68 -5.83
CA LYS A 157 -10.56 -14.53 -7.02
C LYS A 157 -10.40 -13.71 -8.31
N ALA A 158 -11.09 -12.58 -8.41
CA ALA A 158 -11.00 -11.68 -9.58
C ALA A 158 -9.64 -11.00 -9.66
N MET A 159 -9.01 -10.68 -8.53
CA MET A 159 -7.66 -10.12 -8.48
C MET A 159 -6.60 -11.13 -8.98
N GLY A 160 -6.80 -12.43 -8.80
CA GLY A 160 -5.85 -13.47 -9.20
C GLY A 160 -4.47 -13.26 -8.60
N ASP A 161 -3.42 -13.29 -9.44
CA ASP A 161 -2.02 -13.10 -9.01
C ASP A 161 -1.55 -11.63 -9.10
N ALA A 162 -2.46 -10.67 -9.33
CA ALA A 162 -2.09 -9.27 -9.43
C ALA A 162 -1.64 -8.70 -8.08
N ASP A 163 -0.69 -7.78 -8.12
CA ASP A 163 -0.16 -7.09 -6.94
C ASP A 163 -0.97 -5.85 -6.57
N ILE A 164 -1.69 -5.29 -7.55
CA ILE A 164 -2.48 -4.07 -7.40
C ILE A 164 -3.85 -4.30 -8.04
N ALA A 165 -4.91 -4.03 -7.29
CA ALA A 165 -6.27 -4.01 -7.80
C ALA A 165 -6.84 -2.59 -7.73
N LEU A 166 -7.34 -2.08 -8.85
CA LEU A 166 -8.25 -0.96 -8.89
C LEU A 166 -9.65 -1.54 -8.70
N LEU A 167 -10.25 -1.28 -7.56
CA LEU A 167 -11.59 -1.76 -7.21
C LEU A 167 -12.62 -0.83 -7.84
N ALA A 168 -13.42 -1.32 -8.77
CA ALA A 168 -14.39 -0.52 -9.52
C ALA A 168 -15.28 0.31 -8.60
N ASN A 169 -15.39 1.62 -8.89
CA ASN A 169 -16.16 2.59 -8.10
C ASN A 169 -15.81 2.65 -6.60
N HIS A 170 -14.56 2.35 -6.23
CA HIS A 170 -14.19 2.25 -4.82
C HIS A 170 -12.80 2.87 -4.56
N GLY A 171 -11.71 2.20 -4.94
CA GLY A 171 -10.37 2.65 -4.62
C GLY A 171 -9.29 1.67 -5.08
N VAL A 172 -8.18 1.61 -4.34
CA VAL A 172 -7.04 0.75 -4.70
C VAL A 172 -6.69 -0.22 -3.59
N PHE A 173 -6.26 -1.41 -3.98
CA PHE A 173 -5.67 -2.40 -3.11
C PHE A 173 -4.24 -2.72 -3.58
N VAL A 174 -3.28 -2.69 -2.67
CA VAL A 174 -1.86 -2.92 -2.95
C VAL A 174 -1.31 -4.02 -2.05
N LEU A 175 -0.68 -5.03 -2.65
CA LEU A 175 -0.03 -6.14 -1.96
C LEU A 175 1.49 -6.05 -2.12
N ALA A 176 2.24 -6.35 -1.07
CA ALA A 176 3.69 -6.32 -1.08
C ALA A 176 4.33 -7.31 -0.10
N GLY A 177 5.60 -7.65 -0.34
CA GLY A 177 6.40 -8.53 0.52
C GLY A 177 7.08 -7.81 1.70
N SER A 178 7.05 -6.47 1.75
CA SER A 178 7.65 -5.68 2.82
C SER A 178 7.00 -4.30 2.92
N ILE A 179 7.17 -3.62 4.06
CA ILE A 179 6.73 -2.23 4.28
C ILE A 179 7.32 -1.29 3.23
N ARG A 180 8.62 -1.40 2.93
CA ARG A 180 9.29 -0.61 1.89
C ARG A 180 8.64 -0.80 0.51
N ALA A 181 8.40 -2.04 0.13
CA ALA A 181 7.76 -2.35 -1.16
C ALA A 181 6.30 -1.87 -1.19
N ALA A 182 5.56 -1.98 -0.08
CA ALA A 182 4.20 -1.47 0.05
C ALA A 182 4.14 0.05 -0.14
N HIS A 183 5.00 0.80 0.54
CA HIS A 183 5.11 2.25 0.36
C HIS A 183 5.39 2.61 -1.10
N GLN A 184 6.46 2.06 -1.68
CA GLN A 184 6.88 2.41 -3.03
C GLN A 184 5.83 2.03 -4.08
N ARG A 185 5.19 0.87 -3.95
CA ARG A 185 4.14 0.40 -4.85
C ARG A 185 2.90 1.29 -4.78
N SER A 186 2.49 1.67 -3.58
CA SER A 186 1.35 2.57 -3.35
C SER A 186 1.60 3.95 -3.96
N VAL A 187 2.74 4.56 -3.68
CA VAL A 187 3.10 5.87 -4.25
C VAL A 187 3.20 5.80 -5.77
N ALA A 188 3.82 4.74 -6.31
CA ALA A 188 4.00 4.60 -7.76
C ALA A 188 2.68 4.39 -8.51
N ILE A 189 1.71 3.66 -7.95
CA ILE A 189 0.40 3.51 -8.62
C ILE A 189 -0.39 4.81 -8.61
N GLU A 190 -0.42 5.54 -7.51
CA GLU A 190 -1.08 6.85 -7.43
C GLU A 190 -0.44 7.85 -8.42
N GLN A 191 0.89 7.91 -8.47
CA GLN A 191 1.62 8.73 -9.43
C GLN A 191 1.36 8.30 -10.88
N ARG A 192 1.32 7.00 -11.17
CA ARG A 192 0.98 6.44 -12.49
C ARG A 192 -0.42 6.88 -12.92
N CYS A 193 -1.39 6.79 -12.03
CA CYS A 193 -2.76 7.23 -12.28
C CYS A 193 -2.80 8.72 -12.58
N ARG A 194 -2.13 9.55 -11.79
CA ARG A 194 -2.03 11.00 -12.00
C ARG A 194 -1.39 11.35 -13.34
N HIS A 195 -0.22 10.78 -13.63
CA HIS A 195 0.51 11.08 -14.85
C HIS A 195 -0.22 10.60 -16.08
N ALA A 196 -0.83 9.41 -16.03
CA ALA A 196 -1.65 8.89 -17.13
C ALA A 196 -2.84 9.81 -17.43
N TRP A 197 -3.57 10.25 -16.41
CA TRP A 197 -4.67 11.20 -16.56
C TRP A 197 -4.21 12.51 -17.23
N LEU A 198 -3.18 13.14 -16.68
CA LEU A 198 -2.66 14.42 -17.19
C LEU A 198 -2.11 14.29 -18.61
N THR A 199 -1.45 13.16 -18.93
CA THR A 199 -0.94 12.90 -20.28
C THR A 199 -2.09 12.70 -21.27
N GLU A 200 -3.13 11.96 -20.93
CA GLU A 200 -4.30 11.76 -21.81
C GLU A 200 -5.06 13.07 -22.04
N VAL A 201 -5.25 13.89 -21.00
CA VAL A 201 -5.88 15.22 -21.12
C VAL A 201 -5.05 16.17 -21.98
N ALA A 202 -3.72 16.05 -21.94
CA ALA A 202 -2.80 16.85 -22.77
C ALA A 202 -2.72 16.39 -24.25
N GLY A 203 -3.51 15.41 -24.66
CA GLY A 203 -3.54 14.89 -26.04
C GLY A 203 -2.88 13.54 -26.22
N GLY A 204 -2.53 12.86 -25.13
CA GLY A 204 -1.94 11.54 -25.14
C GLY A 204 -0.42 11.51 -25.20
N GLY A 205 0.15 10.32 -25.06
CA GLY A 205 1.59 10.07 -25.07
C GLY A 205 1.90 8.65 -25.54
N ARG A 206 3.19 8.36 -25.64
CA ARG A 206 3.65 6.98 -25.90
C ARG A 206 3.98 6.30 -24.59
N PRO A 207 3.28 5.23 -24.17
CA PRO A 207 3.60 4.48 -22.98
C PRO A 207 5.02 3.89 -23.04
N LEU A 208 5.62 3.66 -21.86
CA LEU A 208 6.88 2.94 -21.76
C LEU A 208 6.78 1.55 -22.40
N PRO A 209 7.81 1.13 -23.16
CA PRO A 209 7.89 -0.24 -23.66
C PRO A 209 7.84 -1.25 -22.52
N GLU A 210 7.22 -2.41 -22.76
CA GLU A 210 7.08 -3.49 -21.77
C GLU A 210 8.43 -3.87 -21.13
N ALA A 211 9.48 -4.01 -21.95
CA ALA A 211 10.82 -4.36 -21.47
C ALA A 211 11.39 -3.32 -20.48
N ALA A 212 11.16 -2.02 -20.73
CA ALA A 212 11.60 -0.96 -19.83
C ALA A 212 10.80 -0.99 -18.52
N ARG A 213 9.47 -1.14 -18.61
CA ARG A 213 8.59 -1.25 -17.46
C ARG A 213 8.95 -2.46 -16.58
N ALA A 214 9.21 -3.62 -17.19
CA ALA A 214 9.63 -4.82 -16.50
C ALA A 214 11.01 -4.68 -15.85
N LEU A 215 11.94 -3.95 -16.49
CA LEU A 215 13.25 -3.69 -15.92
C LEU A 215 13.14 -2.85 -14.62
N PHE A 216 12.38 -1.76 -14.65
CA PHE A 216 12.16 -0.93 -13.46
C PHE A 216 11.38 -1.67 -12.37
N GLY A 217 10.35 -2.44 -12.74
CA GLY A 217 9.56 -3.22 -11.80
C GLY A 217 10.36 -4.34 -11.10
N ARG A 218 11.28 -5.02 -11.80
CA ARG A 218 12.14 -6.05 -11.19
C ARG A 218 13.11 -5.49 -10.16
N SER A 219 13.59 -4.27 -10.36
CA SER A 219 14.47 -3.60 -9.39
C SER A 219 13.76 -3.36 -8.05
N ASN A 220 12.47 -3.60 -8.00
CA ASN A 220 11.60 -3.25 -6.88
C ASN A 220 11.05 -4.45 -6.09
N GLY A 221 11.51 -5.67 -6.33
CA GLY A 221 10.99 -6.84 -5.62
C GLY A 221 11.02 -6.68 -4.09
N GLU A 222 12.01 -5.95 -3.57
CA GLU A 222 12.17 -5.60 -2.16
C GLU A 222 11.98 -4.09 -1.87
N GLY A 223 11.69 -3.29 -2.89
CA GLY A 223 11.69 -1.83 -2.85
C GLY A 223 13.09 -1.23 -3.01
N PHE A 224 13.19 -0.02 -3.59
CA PHE A 224 14.44 0.72 -3.61
C PHE A 224 14.81 1.20 -2.20
N ILE A 225 15.99 0.81 -1.74
CA ILE A 225 16.53 1.32 -0.49
C ILE A 225 16.71 2.83 -0.60
N GLY A 226 16.15 3.55 0.37
CA GLY A 226 16.28 5.00 0.48
C GLY A 226 15.01 5.79 0.21
N PHE A 227 14.08 5.30 -0.62
CA PHE A 227 12.82 6.03 -0.88
C PHE A 227 11.93 6.08 0.35
N TRP A 228 11.50 4.93 0.84
CA TRP A 228 10.68 4.85 2.06
C TRP A 228 11.42 5.43 3.26
N GLU A 229 12.70 5.09 3.43
CA GLU A 229 13.53 5.56 4.53
C GLU A 229 13.64 7.10 4.57
N ALA A 230 13.71 7.75 3.41
CA ALA A 230 13.73 9.20 3.33
C ALA A 230 12.41 9.82 3.80
N MET A 231 11.28 9.23 3.40
CA MET A 231 9.95 9.68 3.81
C MET A 231 9.69 9.39 5.29
N ALA A 232 10.07 8.21 5.78
CA ALA A 232 9.99 7.87 7.20
C ALA A 232 10.82 8.84 8.07
N ARG A 233 12.06 9.16 7.66
CA ARG A 233 12.84 10.20 8.35
C ARG A 233 12.20 11.58 8.31
N ALA A 234 11.47 11.91 7.24
CA ALA A 234 10.73 13.16 7.18
C ALA A 234 9.60 13.20 8.23
N GLU A 235 8.88 12.10 8.42
CA GLU A 235 7.87 12.00 9.48
C GLU A 235 8.50 12.06 10.88
N LEU A 236 9.59 11.35 11.13
CA LEU A 236 10.31 11.43 12.41
C LEU A 236 10.85 12.83 12.73
N ARG A 237 11.17 13.64 11.72
CA ARG A 237 11.51 15.06 11.95
C ARG A 237 10.30 15.95 12.26
N ARG A 238 9.11 15.58 11.73
CA ARG A 238 7.84 16.30 12.02
C ARG A 238 7.33 15.97 13.42
N ASP A 239 7.45 14.71 13.82
CA ASP A 239 7.03 14.22 15.14
C ASP A 239 8.20 13.44 15.80
N PRO A 240 9.17 14.13 16.43
CA PRO A 240 10.30 13.48 17.07
C PRO A 240 9.93 12.57 18.25
N ALA A 241 8.72 12.75 18.81
CA ALA A 241 8.22 11.93 19.91
C ALA A 241 7.49 10.67 19.45
N LEU A 242 7.32 10.47 18.14
CA LEU A 242 6.51 9.38 17.60
C LEU A 242 6.95 8.00 18.09
N LEU A 243 8.25 7.72 18.04
CA LEU A 243 8.79 6.43 18.49
C LEU A 243 8.96 6.31 20.00
N ALA A 244 8.80 7.40 20.75
CA ALA A 244 8.83 7.36 22.21
C ALA A 244 7.48 6.99 22.85
N ARG A 245 6.44 6.78 22.03
CA ARG A 245 5.09 6.38 22.44
C ARG A 245 4.88 4.86 22.39
N SER A 246 5.95 4.08 22.21
CA SER A 246 5.91 2.61 22.13
C SER A 246 5.98 1.92 23.47
#